data_141a4beb47194361eaf9a82c3d673384
#
_entry.id   141a4beb47194361eaf9a82c3d673384
#
_cell.length_a   1.000
_cell.length_b   1.000
_cell.length_c   1.000
_cell.angle_alpha   90.00
_cell.angle_beta   90.00
_cell.angle_gamma   90.00
#
_symmetry.space_group_name_H-M   'P 1'
#
loop_
_entity.id
_entity.type
_entity.pdbx_description
1 polymer ?
#
loop_
_entity_poly.entity_id
_entity_poly.type
_entity_poly.pdbx_seq_one_letter_code
_entity_poly.pdbx_strand_id
1 'polypeptide(L)'
;IIAARLKDYFNKPSIVITLSNNTLKGSARSIYGYNIGQVIKSSLDERIILSGGGHNMAAGFTLKKNKLKLFETFVIENFLKTNATSDSTFTYDSEISSTAFNKNFFNDINKIQPFGTANPLPTFLFKDLKVIKSIVLNKKHISAILKSKIGFTINSISFDSVNNKIGEYLVNYKKDLNVVGQINENFWNNKNTLQLTIRDIIL
;
A
#
# COMPACT_ATOMS: atom_id res chain seq x y z
N ILE A 1 9.73 7.96 -6.65
CA ILE A 1 9.24 6.61 -6.99
C ILE A 1 10.02 5.54 -6.22
N ILE A 2 11.37 5.49 -6.26
CA ILE A 2 12.18 4.45 -5.60
C ILE A 2 11.95 4.43 -4.08
N ALA A 3 11.99 5.58 -3.42
CA ALA A 3 11.73 5.67 -1.98
C ALA A 3 10.33 5.15 -1.58
N ALA A 4 9.31 5.37 -2.42
CA ALA A 4 7.97 4.83 -2.20
C ALA A 4 7.95 3.30 -2.27
N ARG A 5 8.59 2.72 -3.29
CA ARG A 5 8.70 1.26 -3.43
C ARG A 5 9.44 0.61 -2.28
N LEU A 6 10.54 1.21 -1.82
CA LEU A 6 11.28 0.72 -0.66
C LEU A 6 10.44 0.80 0.62
N LYS A 7 9.72 1.92 0.81
CA LYS A 7 8.79 2.09 1.94
C LYS A 7 7.72 1.00 1.93
N ASP A 8 7.11 0.71 0.77
CA ASP A 8 6.09 -0.34 0.64
C ASP A 8 6.67 -1.74 0.85
N TYR A 9 7.87 -2.01 0.32
CA TYR A 9 8.52 -3.31 0.44
C TYR A 9 8.95 -3.64 1.88
N PHE A 10 9.56 -2.67 2.57
CA PHE A 10 10.07 -2.87 3.94
C PHE A 10 9.06 -2.51 5.03
N ASN A 11 7.94 -1.89 4.68
CA ASN A 11 6.98 -1.26 5.61
C ASN A 11 7.69 -0.37 6.65
N LYS A 12 8.66 0.43 6.19
CA LYS A 12 9.47 1.33 7.02
C LYS A 12 9.65 2.67 6.32
N PRO A 13 9.84 3.76 7.06
CA PRO A 13 10.27 5.02 6.46
C PRO A 13 11.53 4.77 5.62
N SER A 14 11.53 5.28 4.41
CA SER A 14 12.62 5.01 3.45
C SER A 14 13.10 6.28 2.79
N ILE A 15 14.41 6.45 2.76
CA ILE A 15 15.09 7.61 2.20
C ILE A 15 16.02 7.12 1.08
N VAL A 16 15.90 7.74 -0.08
CA VAL A 16 16.80 7.54 -1.21
C VAL A 16 17.57 8.82 -1.46
N ILE A 17 18.89 8.71 -1.54
CA ILE A 17 19.78 9.84 -1.72
C ILE A 17 20.60 9.63 -3.00
N THR A 18 20.74 10.67 -3.79
CA THR A 18 21.56 10.70 -5.01
C THR A 18 22.55 11.86 -4.98
N LEU A 19 23.71 11.67 -5.60
CA LEU A 19 24.69 12.74 -5.80
C LEU A 19 24.22 13.64 -6.94
N SER A 20 24.21 14.95 -6.73
CA SER A 20 23.88 15.98 -7.71
C SER A 20 24.77 17.20 -7.52
N ASN A 21 25.64 17.50 -8.49
CA ASN A 21 26.50 18.70 -8.50
C ASN A 21 27.18 19.00 -7.16
N ASN A 22 27.94 18.05 -6.62
CA ASN A 22 28.67 18.15 -5.36
C ASN A 22 27.81 18.24 -4.08
N THR A 23 26.50 18.12 -4.20
CA THR A 23 25.55 17.97 -3.09
C THR A 23 24.81 16.65 -3.17
N LEU A 24 24.17 16.27 -2.10
CA LEU A 24 23.29 15.11 -2.04
C LEU A 24 21.83 15.58 -2.03
N LYS A 25 21.02 15.02 -2.92
CA LYS A 25 19.56 15.24 -2.93
C LYS A 25 18.86 13.99 -2.45
N GLY A 26 17.92 14.16 -1.52
CA GLY A 26 17.16 13.07 -0.94
C GLY A 26 15.67 13.17 -1.21
N SER A 27 15.06 12.00 -1.37
CA SER A 27 13.62 11.82 -1.40
C SER A 27 13.24 10.83 -0.30
N ALA A 28 12.37 11.25 0.59
CA ALA A 28 11.89 10.48 1.73
C ALA A 28 10.42 10.10 1.58
N ARG A 29 10.07 8.91 2.05
CA ARG A 29 8.69 8.41 2.16
C ARG A 29 8.51 7.78 3.53
N SER A 30 7.33 7.97 4.12
CA SER A 30 7.04 7.54 5.47
C SER A 30 5.91 6.53 5.55
N ILE A 31 5.78 5.93 6.72
CA ILE A 31 4.66 5.09 7.14
C ILE A 31 3.74 5.88 8.08
N TYR A 32 2.56 5.35 8.33
CA TYR A 32 1.65 5.92 9.31
C TYR A 32 2.30 5.99 10.69
N GLY A 33 2.06 7.06 11.42
CA GLY A 33 2.63 7.28 12.77
C GLY A 33 4.03 7.92 12.78
N TYR A 34 4.71 8.08 11.64
CA TYR A 34 6.02 8.75 11.57
C TYR A 34 6.00 9.94 10.61
N ASN A 35 6.05 11.15 11.15
CA ASN A 35 6.03 12.40 10.37
C ASN A 35 7.41 12.74 9.81
N ILE A 36 7.71 12.27 8.61
CA ILE A 36 9.02 12.52 7.96
C ILE A 36 9.23 14.00 7.61
N GLY A 37 8.17 14.74 7.32
CA GLY A 37 8.25 16.18 7.05
C GLY A 37 8.77 16.95 8.27
N GLN A 38 8.30 16.61 9.46
CA GLN A 38 8.78 17.22 10.71
C GLN A 38 10.25 16.87 10.97
N VAL A 39 10.67 15.63 10.72
CA VAL A 39 12.07 15.20 10.87
C VAL A 39 12.99 15.98 9.93
N ILE A 40 12.57 16.17 8.66
CA ILE A 40 13.33 16.97 7.70
C ILE A 40 13.38 18.45 8.12
N LYS A 41 12.28 19.00 8.64
CA LYS A 41 12.26 20.35 9.17
C LYS A 41 13.23 20.49 10.36
N SER A 42 13.18 19.59 11.33
CA SER A 42 14.10 19.62 12.48
C SER A 42 15.56 19.49 12.04
N SER A 43 15.87 18.64 11.05
CA SER A 43 17.23 18.51 10.52
C SER A 43 17.72 19.79 9.78
N LEU A 44 16.79 20.60 9.24
CA LEU A 44 17.09 21.92 8.69
C LEU A 44 17.37 22.94 9.81
N ASP A 45 16.54 22.96 10.83
CA ASP A 45 16.68 23.86 11.99
C ASP A 45 18.01 23.61 12.70
N GLU A 46 18.45 22.34 12.80
CA GLU A 46 19.76 21.95 13.34
C GLU A 46 20.91 22.12 12.35
N ARG A 47 20.71 22.69 11.18
CA ARG A 47 21.73 22.92 10.13
C ARG A 47 22.46 21.65 9.68
N ILE A 48 21.80 20.50 9.77
CA ILE A 48 22.29 19.22 9.27
C ILE A 48 22.15 19.16 7.76
N ILE A 49 21.03 19.65 7.24
CA ILE A 49 20.75 19.77 5.81
C ILE A 49 20.80 21.22 5.32
N LEU A 50 20.93 21.43 4.02
CA LEU A 50 21.00 22.75 3.40
C LEU A 50 19.61 23.34 3.14
N SER A 51 18.71 22.51 2.67
CA SER A 51 17.32 22.84 2.37
C SER A 51 16.49 21.58 2.39
N GLY A 52 15.21 21.72 2.69
CA GLY A 52 14.28 20.59 2.67
C GLY A 52 12.91 20.99 3.16
N GLY A 53 11.95 20.12 2.95
CA GLY A 53 10.57 20.27 3.38
C GLY A 53 9.72 19.12 2.89
N GLY A 54 8.49 19.10 3.36
CA GLY A 54 7.55 18.04 3.00
C GLY A 54 6.34 18.02 3.92
N HIS A 55 5.64 16.93 3.85
CA HIS A 55 4.45 16.62 4.63
C HIS A 55 4.66 15.30 5.39
N ASN A 56 3.67 14.91 6.19
CA ASN A 56 3.76 13.73 7.05
C ASN A 56 4.30 12.47 6.34
N MET A 57 3.89 12.23 5.10
CA MET A 57 4.18 10.99 4.37
C MET A 57 5.30 11.12 3.34
N ALA A 58 5.74 12.33 3.00
CA ALA A 58 6.75 12.55 1.97
C ALA A 58 7.52 13.84 2.21
N ALA A 59 8.83 13.79 1.96
CA ALA A 59 9.71 14.97 2.05
C ALA A 59 10.83 14.88 1.01
N GLY A 60 11.40 16.05 0.71
CA GLY A 60 12.59 16.18 -0.10
C GLY A 60 13.60 17.07 0.60
N PHE A 61 14.91 16.86 0.35
CA PHE A 61 15.96 17.64 0.99
C PHE A 61 17.24 17.62 0.17
N THR A 62 18.12 18.56 0.54
CA THR A 62 19.49 18.66 0.01
C THR A 62 20.46 18.79 1.16
N LEU A 63 21.57 18.06 1.12
CA LEU A 63 22.62 18.13 2.16
C LEU A 63 24.02 18.11 1.54
N LYS A 64 25.02 18.57 2.32
CA LYS A 64 26.42 18.42 1.96
C LYS A 64 26.89 16.98 2.14
N LYS A 65 27.77 16.50 1.27
CA LYS A 65 28.30 15.14 1.31
C LYS A 65 28.93 14.77 2.66
N ASN A 66 29.63 15.69 3.29
CA ASN A 66 30.26 15.47 4.60
C ASN A 66 29.27 15.43 5.78
N LYS A 67 28.00 15.79 5.56
CA LYS A 67 26.93 15.73 6.59
C LYS A 67 26.09 14.46 6.50
N LEU A 68 26.36 13.58 5.53
CA LEU A 68 25.55 12.40 5.31
C LEU A 68 25.45 11.50 6.56
N LYS A 69 26.58 11.22 7.20
CA LYS A 69 26.61 10.35 8.39
C LYS A 69 25.86 10.96 9.58
N LEU A 70 26.00 12.27 9.77
CA LEU A 70 25.27 12.99 10.80
C LEU A 70 23.76 12.96 10.55
N PHE A 71 23.35 13.16 9.30
CA PHE A 71 21.95 13.07 8.92
C PHE A 71 21.36 11.65 9.11
N GLU A 72 22.10 10.63 8.73
CA GLU A 72 21.72 9.23 8.95
C GLU A 72 21.46 8.94 10.44
N THR A 73 22.43 9.29 11.30
CA THR A 73 22.29 9.12 12.75
C THR A 73 21.07 9.88 13.30
N PHE A 74 20.91 11.14 12.89
CA PHE A 74 19.80 11.97 13.32
C PHE A 74 18.43 11.35 12.98
N VAL A 75 18.27 10.87 11.74
CA VAL A 75 16.98 10.26 11.30
C VAL A 75 16.71 8.94 12.02
N ILE A 76 17.75 8.11 12.22
CA ILE A 76 17.60 6.84 12.93
C ILE A 76 17.21 7.09 14.40
N GLU A 77 17.90 8.00 15.10
CA GLU A 77 17.56 8.34 16.49
C GLU A 77 16.16 8.91 16.64
N ASN A 78 15.71 9.75 15.69
CA ASN A 78 14.35 10.26 15.66
C ASN A 78 13.33 9.12 15.48
N PHE A 79 13.61 8.18 14.59
CA PHE A 79 12.72 7.04 14.39
C PHE A 79 12.63 6.15 15.62
N LEU A 80 13.77 5.86 16.27
CA LEU A 80 13.82 5.03 17.48
C LEU A 80 13.10 5.67 18.69
N LYS A 81 13.01 6.99 18.73
CA LYS A 81 12.25 7.72 19.78
C LYS A 81 10.74 7.72 19.53
N THR A 82 10.32 7.40 18.32
CA THR A 82 8.88 7.31 18.01
C THR A 82 8.39 5.88 18.28
N ASN A 83 7.23 5.76 18.91
CA ASN A 83 6.52 4.48 19.03
C ASN A 83 5.82 4.10 17.71
N ALA A 84 6.37 4.53 16.57
CA ALA A 84 5.85 4.12 15.27
C ALA A 84 6.09 2.63 15.10
N THR A 85 5.11 1.84 15.54
CA THR A 85 5.11 0.40 15.29
C THR A 85 4.85 0.19 13.81
N SER A 86 5.61 -0.72 13.22
CA SER A 86 5.34 -1.22 11.87
C SER A 86 4.11 -2.13 11.84
N ASP A 87 3.31 -2.14 12.91
CA ASP A 87 2.04 -2.84 12.94
C ASP A 87 1.12 -2.18 11.92
N SER A 88 1.12 -2.75 10.74
CA SER A 88 0.21 -2.37 9.68
C SER A 88 -1.19 -2.81 10.07
N THR A 89 -1.88 -1.98 10.86
CA THR A 89 -3.33 -2.11 10.97
C THR A 89 -3.90 -1.75 9.61
N PHE A 90 -4.40 -2.74 8.91
CA PHE A 90 -5.13 -2.51 7.67
C PHE A 90 -6.57 -2.14 8.04
N THR A 91 -7.00 -0.96 7.62
CA THR A 91 -8.38 -0.52 7.82
C THR A 91 -9.20 -0.74 6.56
N TYR A 92 -10.45 -1.11 6.72
CA TYR A 92 -11.45 -1.19 5.65
C TYR A 92 -12.66 -0.35 6.03
N ASP A 93 -13.39 0.14 5.03
CA ASP A 93 -14.49 1.08 5.24
C ASP A 93 -15.76 0.36 5.74
N SER A 94 -16.02 -0.84 5.23
CA SER A 94 -17.20 -1.62 5.63
C SER A 94 -17.04 -3.11 5.31
N GLU A 95 -17.78 -3.93 6.07
CA GLU A 95 -18.05 -5.32 5.72
C GLU A 95 -19.26 -5.39 4.80
N ILE A 96 -19.14 -6.12 3.69
CA ILE A 96 -20.23 -6.29 2.73
C ILE A 96 -20.41 -7.75 2.35
N SER A 97 -21.66 -8.11 2.02
CA SER A 97 -21.99 -9.44 1.49
C SER A 97 -21.36 -9.66 0.10
N SER A 98 -21.03 -10.91 -0.23
CA SER A 98 -20.59 -11.27 -1.58
C SER A 98 -21.62 -10.91 -2.67
N THR A 99 -22.91 -10.85 -2.37
CA THR A 99 -23.96 -10.43 -3.30
C THR A 99 -23.92 -8.95 -3.64
N ALA A 100 -23.29 -8.12 -2.79
CA ALA A 100 -23.04 -6.71 -3.08
C ALA A 100 -21.96 -6.51 -4.16
N PHE A 101 -21.19 -7.55 -4.49
CA PHE A 101 -20.25 -7.51 -5.61
C PHE A 101 -20.97 -7.54 -6.95
N ASN A 102 -21.65 -6.46 -7.29
CA ASN A 102 -22.45 -6.33 -8.50
C ASN A 102 -22.33 -4.92 -9.12
N LYS A 103 -22.80 -4.75 -10.35
CA LYS A 103 -22.67 -3.52 -11.12
C LYS A 103 -23.42 -2.34 -10.49
N ASN A 104 -24.57 -2.58 -9.86
CA ASN A 104 -25.36 -1.51 -9.25
C ASN A 104 -24.59 -0.89 -8.07
N PHE A 105 -24.07 -1.71 -7.15
CA PHE A 105 -23.26 -1.24 -6.04
C PHE A 105 -21.98 -0.56 -6.51
N PHE A 106 -21.31 -1.09 -7.53
CA PHE A 106 -20.14 -0.43 -8.12
C PHE A 106 -20.48 0.94 -8.71
N ASN A 107 -21.61 1.09 -9.38
CA ASN A 107 -22.08 2.38 -9.89
C ASN A 107 -22.39 3.37 -8.75
N ASP A 108 -22.90 2.90 -7.61
CA ASP A 108 -23.13 3.75 -6.43
C ASP A 108 -21.82 4.21 -5.81
N ILE A 109 -20.81 3.33 -5.72
CA ILE A 109 -19.45 3.73 -5.32
C ILE A 109 -18.90 4.82 -6.25
N ASN A 110 -19.11 4.70 -7.55
CA ASN A 110 -18.61 5.68 -8.52
C ASN A 110 -19.25 7.07 -8.41
N LYS A 111 -20.41 7.20 -7.76
CA LYS A 111 -21.04 8.53 -7.52
C LYS A 111 -20.24 9.40 -6.55
N ILE A 112 -19.38 8.82 -5.71
CA ILE A 112 -18.54 9.57 -4.77
C ILE A 112 -17.17 9.95 -5.33
N GLN A 113 -16.92 9.73 -6.62
CA GLN A 113 -15.71 10.20 -7.31
C GLN A 113 -15.62 11.73 -7.34
N PRO A 114 -14.41 12.33 -7.56
CA PRO A 114 -13.14 11.65 -7.92
C PRO A 114 -12.41 11.07 -6.71
N PHE A 115 -11.82 9.88 -6.88
CA PHE A 115 -10.97 9.28 -5.86
C PHE A 115 -9.56 9.86 -5.89
N GLY A 116 -8.95 9.99 -4.70
CA GLY A 116 -7.62 10.56 -4.52
C GLY A 116 -7.18 10.53 -3.05
N THR A 117 -6.19 11.33 -2.70
CA THR A 117 -5.57 11.32 -1.36
C THR A 117 -6.56 11.61 -0.23
N ALA A 118 -7.48 12.55 -0.43
CA ALA A 118 -8.50 12.93 0.58
C ALA A 118 -9.83 12.16 0.45
N ASN A 119 -9.99 11.39 -0.62
CA ASN A 119 -11.16 10.56 -0.89
C ASN A 119 -10.68 9.24 -1.53
N PRO A 120 -10.11 8.31 -0.75
CA PRO A 120 -9.60 7.06 -1.29
C PRO A 120 -10.72 6.17 -1.82
N LEU A 121 -10.39 5.31 -2.80
CA LEU A 121 -11.32 4.30 -3.27
C LEU A 121 -11.71 3.38 -2.10
N PRO A 122 -13.01 3.21 -1.81
CA PRO A 122 -13.47 2.39 -0.70
C PRO A 122 -12.94 0.96 -0.73
N THR A 123 -12.59 0.48 0.44
CA THR A 123 -12.05 -0.85 0.67
C THR A 123 -13.01 -1.65 1.54
N PHE A 124 -13.36 -2.86 1.10
CA PHE A 124 -14.39 -3.67 1.72
C PHE A 124 -13.84 -4.99 2.23
N LEU A 125 -14.41 -5.47 3.34
CA LEU A 125 -14.21 -6.82 3.85
C LEU A 125 -15.30 -7.74 3.32
N PHE A 126 -14.89 -8.85 2.71
CA PHE A 126 -15.74 -9.98 2.31
C PHE A 126 -15.36 -11.19 3.17
N LYS A 127 -16.30 -11.72 3.93
CA LYS A 127 -16.08 -12.87 4.81
C LYS A 127 -16.36 -14.21 4.13
N ASP A 128 -15.74 -15.25 4.66
CA ASP A 128 -16.04 -16.64 4.36
C ASP A 128 -15.95 -16.98 2.86
N LEU A 129 -14.89 -16.53 2.21
CA LEU A 129 -14.63 -16.82 0.80
C LEU A 129 -13.65 -17.98 0.64
N LYS A 130 -14.00 -18.96 -0.19
CA LYS A 130 -13.12 -20.07 -0.55
C LYS A 130 -12.47 -19.83 -1.90
N VAL A 131 -11.18 -20.04 -2.01
CA VAL A 131 -10.48 -20.03 -3.30
C VAL A 131 -10.84 -21.30 -4.07
N ILE A 132 -11.50 -21.15 -5.23
CA ILE A 132 -11.84 -22.27 -6.10
C ILE A 132 -10.89 -22.42 -7.28
N LYS A 133 -10.20 -21.35 -7.65
CA LYS A 133 -9.16 -21.34 -8.70
C LYS A 133 -8.18 -20.22 -8.42
N SER A 134 -6.89 -20.48 -8.62
CA SER A 134 -5.84 -19.47 -8.61
C SER A 134 -4.86 -19.70 -9.76
N ILE A 135 -4.38 -18.61 -10.36
CA ILE A 135 -3.42 -18.64 -11.47
C ILE A 135 -2.39 -17.55 -11.23
N VAL A 136 -1.12 -17.92 -11.33
CA VAL A 136 -0.01 -16.97 -11.28
C VAL A 136 0.14 -16.28 -12.65
N LEU A 137 0.11 -14.96 -12.66
CA LEU A 137 0.28 -14.13 -13.84
C LEU A 137 1.65 -13.43 -13.81
N ASN A 138 2.39 -13.49 -14.91
CA ASN A 138 3.68 -12.82 -15.10
C ASN A 138 4.68 -13.06 -13.95
N LYS A 139 4.61 -14.22 -13.27
CA LYS A 139 5.44 -14.58 -12.12
C LYS A 139 5.38 -13.57 -10.94
N LYS A 140 4.38 -12.69 -10.90
CA LYS A 140 4.26 -11.61 -9.90
C LYS A 140 2.89 -11.49 -9.27
N HIS A 141 1.84 -11.66 -10.06
CA HIS A 141 0.46 -11.41 -9.64
C HIS A 141 -0.30 -12.72 -9.54
N ILE A 142 -1.38 -12.75 -8.76
CA ILE A 142 -2.26 -13.91 -8.65
C ILE A 142 -3.68 -13.48 -9.00
N SER A 143 -4.23 -14.10 -10.05
CA SER A 143 -5.66 -14.04 -10.32
C SER A 143 -6.34 -15.21 -9.62
N ALA A 144 -7.43 -14.94 -8.90
CA ALA A 144 -8.17 -15.97 -8.20
C ALA A 144 -9.68 -15.82 -8.40
N ILE A 145 -10.38 -16.94 -8.40
CA ILE A 145 -11.83 -16.99 -8.31
C ILE A 145 -12.18 -17.40 -6.89
N LEU A 146 -12.88 -16.53 -6.20
CA LEU A 146 -13.35 -16.72 -4.83
C LEU A 146 -14.83 -17.10 -4.86
N LYS A 147 -15.26 -18.01 -3.99
CA LYS A 147 -16.65 -18.46 -3.88
C LYS A 147 -17.15 -18.31 -2.45
N SER A 148 -18.28 -17.66 -2.27
CA SER A 148 -18.95 -17.55 -0.98
C SER A 148 -19.72 -18.82 -0.63
N LYS A 149 -20.10 -18.97 0.65
CA LYS A 149 -20.93 -20.08 1.15
C LYS A 149 -22.28 -20.18 0.44
N ILE A 150 -22.83 -19.08 -0.04
CA ILE A 150 -24.10 -19.05 -0.81
C ILE A 150 -23.89 -19.32 -2.30
N GLY A 151 -22.68 -19.67 -2.73
CA GLY A 151 -22.38 -20.03 -4.11
C GLY A 151 -22.00 -18.87 -5.03
N PHE A 152 -22.04 -17.62 -4.58
CA PHE A 152 -21.67 -16.45 -5.38
C PHE A 152 -20.15 -16.41 -5.65
N THR A 153 -19.76 -16.12 -6.89
CA THR A 153 -18.36 -16.10 -7.31
C THR A 153 -17.85 -14.67 -7.55
N ILE A 154 -16.65 -14.41 -7.10
CA ILE A 154 -15.96 -13.12 -7.23
C ILE A 154 -14.65 -13.35 -7.99
N ASN A 155 -14.50 -12.71 -9.15
CA ASN A 155 -13.22 -12.64 -9.83
C ASN A 155 -12.31 -11.66 -9.08
N SER A 156 -11.09 -12.08 -8.78
CA SER A 156 -10.15 -11.28 -8.01
C SER A 156 -8.75 -11.28 -8.59
N ILE A 157 -7.97 -10.27 -8.20
CA ILE A 157 -6.54 -10.17 -8.50
C ILE A 157 -5.80 -9.64 -7.28
N SER A 158 -4.62 -10.19 -7.04
CA SER A 158 -3.66 -9.66 -6.09
C SER A 158 -2.37 -9.33 -6.83
N PHE A 159 -1.99 -8.06 -6.80
CA PHE A 159 -0.78 -7.58 -7.46
C PHE A 159 0.47 -7.81 -6.58
N ASP A 160 1.59 -8.18 -7.24
CA ASP A 160 2.90 -8.42 -6.61
C ASP A 160 2.88 -9.35 -5.38
N SER A 161 1.99 -10.35 -5.39
CA SER A 161 1.68 -11.17 -4.22
C SER A 161 2.30 -12.57 -4.23
N VAL A 162 2.95 -13.01 -5.30
CA VAL A 162 3.48 -14.39 -5.44
C VAL A 162 4.45 -14.77 -4.32
N ASN A 163 5.23 -13.79 -3.81
CA ASN A 163 6.25 -14.04 -2.81
C ASN A 163 5.90 -13.49 -1.41
N ASN A 164 4.61 -13.32 -1.11
CA ASN A 164 4.16 -12.85 0.19
C ASN A 164 3.03 -13.71 0.76
N LYS A 165 2.60 -13.43 1.99
CA LYS A 165 1.56 -14.18 2.70
C LYS A 165 0.22 -14.24 1.95
N ILE A 166 -0.17 -13.15 1.28
CA ILE A 166 -1.41 -13.12 0.48
C ILE A 166 -1.34 -14.16 -0.62
N GLY A 167 -0.19 -14.25 -1.32
CA GLY A 167 0.01 -15.24 -2.37
C GLY A 167 -0.02 -16.67 -1.84
N GLU A 168 0.58 -16.92 -0.70
CA GLU A 168 0.54 -18.22 -0.04
C GLU A 168 -0.90 -18.64 0.27
N TYR A 169 -1.71 -17.74 0.82
CA TYR A 169 -3.12 -18.02 1.11
C TYR A 169 -3.94 -18.26 -0.17
N LEU A 170 -3.73 -17.49 -1.21
CA LEU A 170 -4.48 -17.66 -2.47
C LEU A 170 -4.12 -18.95 -3.23
N VAL A 171 -2.91 -19.49 -3.05
CA VAL A 171 -2.45 -20.69 -3.77
C VAL A 171 -2.63 -21.97 -2.95
N ASN A 172 -2.29 -21.92 -1.66
CA ASN A 172 -2.11 -23.12 -0.85
C ASN A 172 -3.19 -23.30 0.24
N TYR A 173 -3.91 -22.24 0.61
CA TYR A 173 -4.81 -22.28 1.74
C TYR A 173 -6.17 -22.88 1.34
N LYS A 174 -6.62 -23.91 2.11
CA LYS A 174 -7.85 -24.67 1.78
C LYS A 174 -9.07 -24.28 2.60
N LYS A 175 -8.90 -23.40 3.60
CA LYS A 175 -10.03 -22.94 4.44
C LYS A 175 -10.65 -21.67 3.87
N ASP A 176 -11.77 -21.24 4.45
CA ASP A 176 -12.41 -19.98 4.10
C ASP A 176 -11.53 -18.81 4.55
N LEU A 177 -11.49 -17.78 3.72
CA LEU A 177 -10.68 -16.57 3.91
C LEU A 177 -11.61 -15.36 4.09
N ASN A 178 -11.19 -14.42 4.93
CA ASN A 178 -11.78 -13.09 4.96
C ASN A 178 -10.90 -12.19 4.10
N VAL A 179 -11.44 -11.66 3.02
CA VAL A 179 -10.68 -10.95 2.00
C VAL A 179 -11.01 -9.47 2.03
N VAL A 180 -9.99 -8.65 2.16
CA VAL A 180 -10.11 -7.18 2.10
C VAL A 180 -9.68 -6.71 0.73
N GLY A 181 -10.52 -5.90 0.07
CA GLY A 181 -10.21 -5.45 -1.28
C GLY A 181 -11.10 -4.33 -1.79
N GLN A 182 -10.75 -3.86 -2.98
CA GLN A 182 -11.42 -2.78 -3.70
C GLN A 182 -12.10 -3.32 -4.95
N ILE A 183 -13.33 -2.88 -5.21
CA ILE A 183 -14.08 -3.27 -6.39
C ILE A 183 -13.64 -2.37 -7.54
N ASN A 184 -13.18 -2.99 -8.62
CA ASN A 184 -12.72 -2.30 -9.83
C ASN A 184 -13.35 -2.92 -11.08
N GLU A 185 -13.32 -2.19 -12.19
CA GLU A 185 -13.60 -2.73 -13.50
C GLU A 185 -12.32 -3.26 -14.13
N ASN A 186 -12.44 -4.44 -14.74
CA ASN A 186 -11.40 -5.01 -15.58
C ASN A 186 -11.90 -5.09 -17.03
N PHE A 187 -11.24 -4.37 -17.91
CA PHE A 187 -11.53 -4.40 -19.34
C PHE A 187 -10.54 -5.32 -20.05
N TRP A 188 -11.02 -6.47 -20.48
CA TRP A 188 -10.20 -7.47 -21.17
C TRP A 188 -10.99 -8.14 -22.29
N ASN A 189 -10.37 -8.30 -23.47
CA ASN A 189 -11.00 -8.91 -24.66
C ASN A 189 -12.39 -8.33 -24.97
N ASN A 190 -12.51 -7.00 -25.02
CA ASN A 190 -13.76 -6.26 -25.24
C ASN A 190 -14.89 -6.58 -24.24
N LYS A 191 -14.55 -7.16 -23.08
CA LYS A 191 -15.50 -7.41 -22.00
C LYS A 191 -15.12 -6.56 -20.80
N ASN A 192 -16.14 -5.89 -20.25
CA ASN A 192 -16.00 -5.16 -18.99
C ASN A 192 -16.60 -6.00 -17.87
N THR A 193 -15.77 -6.41 -16.92
CA THR A 193 -16.17 -7.25 -15.79
C THR A 193 -15.72 -6.62 -14.48
N LEU A 194 -16.46 -6.85 -13.40
CA LEU A 194 -16.00 -6.47 -12.07
C LEU A 194 -14.90 -7.42 -11.60
N GLN A 195 -13.90 -6.84 -10.95
CA GLN A 195 -12.78 -7.55 -10.34
C GLN A 195 -12.46 -6.99 -8.96
N LEU A 196 -12.31 -7.87 -7.98
CA LEU A 196 -11.85 -7.50 -6.65
C LEU A 196 -10.32 -7.41 -6.66
N THR A 197 -9.79 -6.22 -6.46
CA THR A 197 -8.35 -6.04 -6.20
C THR A 197 -8.08 -6.32 -4.72
N ILE A 198 -7.48 -7.46 -4.42
CA ILE A 198 -7.17 -7.88 -3.06
C ILE A 198 -6.07 -6.98 -2.49
N ARG A 199 -6.31 -6.47 -1.29
CA ARG A 199 -5.37 -5.64 -0.52
C ARG A 199 -4.80 -6.39 0.67
N ASP A 200 -5.62 -7.21 1.34
CA ASP A 200 -5.20 -8.03 2.47
C ASP A 200 -6.10 -9.26 2.64
N ILE A 201 -5.64 -10.21 3.44
CA ILE A 201 -6.36 -11.42 3.83
C ILE A 201 -6.26 -11.58 5.34
N ILE A 202 -7.42 -11.74 6.00
CA ILE A 202 -7.57 -11.96 7.43
C ILE A 202 -8.00 -13.43 7.63
N LEU A 203 -7.33 -14.15 8.52
CA LEU A 203 -7.64 -15.55 8.85
C LEU A 203 -8.60 -15.65 10.03
#